data_b155ed700e5a0da9759632d31edc42e6
#
_entry.id   b155ed700e5a0da9759632d31edc42e6
#
_cell.length_a   1.000
_cell.length_b   1.000
_cell.length_c   1.000
_cell.angle_alpha   90.00
_cell.angle_beta   90.00
_cell.angle_gamma   90.00
#
_symmetry.space_group_name_H-M   'P 1'
#
loop_
_entity.id
_entity.type
_entity.pdbx_description
1 polymer ?
#
loop_
_entity_poly.entity_id
_entity_poly.type
_entity_poly.pdbx_seq_one_letter_code
_entity_poly.pdbx_strand_id
1 'polypeptide(L)'
;MFTGLIQKVGRVKRVSRGRGLVLEFQFEPWPEPLVKGESVAVNGVCLTVCACDATRFTADVLGETERRTGLADLLPGARVNLERALRAGDRFGGHVVQGHVDGRGTIDARIAKGRDFALRIRCPRAIAAATVLKGSIAVNGVSLTVSGLGDDWVQVDVIPTTAAETNLGDARVGDAVNLESDVLGKYAIRREAVAADEAAAASGGGLTLEMLAENGFL
;
A
#
# COMPACT_ATOMS: atom_id res chain seq x y z
N MET A 1 -9.58 -3.54 -7.14
CA MET A 1 -9.76 -2.40 -6.20
C MET A 1 -10.28 -2.96 -4.90
N PHE A 2 -9.86 -2.41 -3.76
CA PHE A 2 -10.12 -2.87 -2.39
C PHE A 2 -10.53 -1.68 -1.52
N THR A 3 -10.92 -1.95 -0.29
CA THR A 3 -11.35 -0.93 0.67
C THR A 3 -10.36 -0.73 1.82
N GLY A 4 -9.46 -1.68 2.01
CA GLY A 4 -8.58 -1.75 3.19
C GLY A 4 -9.28 -2.30 4.43
N LEU A 5 -10.42 -2.94 4.28
CA LEU A 5 -11.11 -3.67 5.34
C LEU A 5 -10.78 -5.15 5.22
N ILE A 6 -9.95 -5.62 6.13
CA ILE A 6 -9.46 -7.00 6.09
C ILE A 6 -10.61 -7.96 6.37
N GLN A 7 -10.77 -8.93 5.48
CA GLN A 7 -11.83 -9.92 5.59
C GLN A 7 -11.37 -11.19 6.30
N LYS A 8 -10.08 -11.52 6.17
CA LYS A 8 -9.48 -12.71 6.79
C LYS A 8 -8.01 -12.51 7.09
N VAL A 9 -7.51 -13.22 8.08
CA VAL A 9 -6.08 -13.41 8.28
C VAL A 9 -5.73 -14.83 7.85
N GLY A 10 -5.02 -14.92 6.74
CA GLY A 10 -4.48 -16.18 6.24
C GLY A 10 -3.06 -16.45 6.72
N ARG A 11 -2.50 -17.56 6.25
CA ARG A 11 -1.10 -17.94 6.47
C ARG A 11 -0.44 -18.33 5.15
N VAL A 12 0.82 -17.99 5.02
CA VAL A 12 1.67 -18.53 3.96
C VAL A 12 1.84 -20.02 4.18
N LYS A 13 1.44 -20.84 3.22
CA LYS A 13 1.60 -22.28 3.26
C LYS A 13 2.92 -22.72 2.64
N ARG A 14 3.26 -22.12 1.50
CA ARG A 14 4.46 -22.46 0.74
C ARG A 14 4.98 -21.23 -0.03
N VAL A 15 6.31 -21.15 -0.10
CA VAL A 15 7.05 -20.19 -0.93
C VAL A 15 7.86 -20.98 -1.92
N SER A 16 7.66 -20.79 -3.20
CA SER A 16 8.39 -21.45 -4.28
C SER A 16 9.16 -20.44 -5.11
N ARG A 17 10.45 -20.68 -5.33
CA ARG A 17 11.33 -19.85 -6.13
C ARG A 17 11.91 -20.70 -7.25
N GLY A 18 11.60 -20.36 -8.49
CA GLY A 18 12.08 -21.06 -9.66
C GLY A 18 12.19 -20.07 -10.82
N ARG A 19 11.27 -20.12 -11.78
CA ARG A 19 11.16 -19.11 -12.86
C ARG A 19 10.51 -17.79 -12.38
N GLY A 20 10.21 -17.66 -11.11
CA GLY A 20 9.58 -16.52 -10.44
C GLY A 20 9.17 -16.90 -9.02
N LEU A 21 8.66 -15.93 -8.26
CA LEU A 21 8.13 -16.17 -6.92
C LEU A 21 6.66 -16.60 -7.01
N VAL A 22 6.35 -17.77 -6.47
CA VAL A 22 4.99 -18.30 -6.34
C VAL A 22 4.70 -18.49 -4.86
N LEU A 23 3.59 -17.92 -4.40
CA LEU A 23 3.13 -18.03 -3.02
C LEU A 23 1.84 -18.85 -2.96
N GLU A 24 1.76 -19.75 -1.99
CA GLU A 24 0.54 -20.48 -1.63
C GLU A 24 0.07 -20.00 -0.26
N PHE A 25 -1.19 -19.59 -0.20
CA PHE A 25 -1.83 -19.09 1.02
C PHE A 25 -2.92 -20.04 1.48
N GLN A 26 -3.04 -20.20 2.79
CA GLN A 26 -4.10 -20.95 3.45
C GLN A 26 -4.95 -19.98 4.28
N PHE A 27 -6.28 -20.17 4.26
CA PHE A 27 -7.23 -19.29 4.95
C PHE A 27 -8.49 -20.06 5.35
N GLU A 28 -9.28 -19.47 6.27
CA GLU A 28 -10.63 -19.96 6.56
C GLU A 28 -11.56 -19.65 5.39
N PRO A 29 -12.40 -20.60 4.95
CA PRO A 29 -13.25 -20.44 3.76
C PRO A 29 -14.08 -19.16 3.79
N TRP A 30 -14.19 -18.48 2.64
CA TRP A 30 -15.24 -17.50 2.41
C TRP A 30 -16.58 -18.21 2.13
N PRO A 31 -17.73 -17.56 2.42
CA PRO A 31 -19.05 -18.12 2.06
C PRO A 31 -19.17 -18.46 0.57
N GLU A 32 -18.61 -17.60 -0.28
CA GLU A 32 -18.44 -17.86 -1.70
C GLU A 32 -17.00 -18.27 -1.98
N PRO A 33 -16.75 -19.43 -2.63
CA PRO A 33 -15.40 -19.86 -2.97
C PRO A 33 -14.66 -18.83 -3.85
N LEU A 34 -13.34 -18.75 -3.70
CA LEU A 34 -12.49 -18.02 -4.65
C LEU A 34 -12.56 -18.71 -6.02
N VAL A 35 -12.39 -17.92 -7.06
CA VAL A 35 -12.28 -18.44 -8.43
C VAL A 35 -10.94 -18.03 -9.05
N LYS A 36 -10.43 -18.87 -9.96
CA LYS A 36 -9.23 -18.53 -10.75
C LYS A 36 -9.46 -17.24 -11.53
N GLY A 37 -8.45 -16.36 -11.51
CA GLY A 37 -8.49 -15.04 -12.16
C GLY A 37 -9.02 -13.92 -11.27
N GLU A 38 -9.56 -14.24 -10.08
CA GLU A 38 -9.99 -13.24 -9.12
C GLU A 38 -8.78 -12.49 -8.52
N SER A 39 -8.98 -11.22 -8.15
CA SER A 39 -7.97 -10.45 -7.42
C SER A 39 -8.19 -10.55 -5.91
N VAL A 40 -7.12 -10.85 -5.19
CA VAL A 40 -7.06 -10.85 -3.72
C VAL A 40 -5.90 -9.97 -3.27
N ALA A 41 -6.15 -9.02 -2.38
CA ALA A 41 -5.08 -8.27 -1.72
C ALA A 41 -4.47 -9.13 -0.61
N VAL A 42 -3.15 -9.31 -0.66
CA VAL A 42 -2.35 -10.01 0.36
C VAL A 42 -1.40 -9.00 1.00
N ASN A 43 -1.59 -8.69 2.26
CA ASN A 43 -0.88 -7.58 2.91
C ASN A 43 -0.90 -6.31 2.05
N GLY A 44 -2.06 -5.99 1.47
CA GLY A 44 -2.25 -4.82 0.60
C GLY A 44 -1.70 -4.98 -0.83
N VAL A 45 -1.14 -6.12 -1.19
CA VAL A 45 -0.64 -6.36 -2.56
C VAL A 45 -1.69 -7.08 -3.37
N CYS A 46 -2.15 -6.48 -4.47
CA CYS A 46 -3.09 -7.10 -5.41
C CYS A 46 -2.43 -8.26 -6.13
N LEU A 47 -2.93 -9.47 -5.91
CA LEU A 47 -2.48 -10.68 -6.57
C LEU A 47 -3.64 -11.36 -7.29
N THR A 48 -3.34 -11.98 -8.43
CA THR A 48 -4.31 -12.77 -9.17
C THR A 48 -4.28 -14.22 -8.73
N VAL A 49 -5.42 -14.79 -8.43
CA VAL A 49 -5.58 -16.22 -8.09
C VAL A 49 -5.24 -17.08 -9.31
N CYS A 50 -4.15 -17.85 -9.25
CA CYS A 50 -3.73 -18.76 -10.31
C CYS A 50 -4.41 -20.12 -10.20
N ALA A 51 -4.53 -20.63 -8.98
CA ALA A 51 -5.27 -21.85 -8.66
C ALA A 51 -5.81 -21.73 -7.22
N CYS A 52 -6.95 -22.34 -6.93
CA CYS A 52 -7.56 -22.30 -5.61
C CYS A 52 -8.36 -23.57 -5.33
N ASP A 53 -8.53 -23.84 -4.03
CA ASP A 53 -9.55 -24.73 -3.47
C ASP A 53 -10.35 -23.96 -2.39
N ALA A 54 -11.14 -24.65 -1.58
CA ALA A 54 -11.98 -24.01 -0.55
C ALA A 54 -11.17 -23.26 0.52
N THR A 55 -9.92 -23.63 0.76
CA THR A 55 -9.10 -23.17 1.88
C THR A 55 -7.74 -22.63 1.47
N ARG A 56 -7.39 -22.70 0.18
CA ARG A 56 -6.07 -22.30 -0.32
C ARG A 56 -6.16 -21.66 -1.68
N PHE A 57 -5.21 -20.77 -1.96
CA PHE A 57 -4.95 -20.30 -3.31
C PHE A 57 -3.45 -20.09 -3.54
N THR A 58 -3.06 -20.13 -4.80
CA THR A 58 -1.71 -19.77 -5.25
C THR A 58 -1.77 -18.50 -6.09
N ALA A 59 -0.70 -17.71 -6.02
CA ALA A 59 -0.51 -16.54 -6.85
C ALA A 59 0.94 -16.41 -7.27
N ASP A 60 1.16 -15.95 -8.50
CA ASP A 60 2.46 -15.55 -9.02
C ASP A 60 2.75 -14.11 -8.60
N VAL A 61 3.99 -13.83 -8.22
CA VAL A 61 4.44 -12.49 -7.83
C VAL A 61 5.39 -11.98 -8.91
N LEU A 62 5.03 -10.85 -9.53
CA LEU A 62 5.86 -10.20 -10.52
C LEU A 62 7.14 -9.64 -9.90
N GLY A 63 8.24 -9.61 -10.65
CA GLY A 63 9.54 -9.14 -10.15
C GLY A 63 9.52 -7.70 -9.61
N GLU A 64 8.71 -6.80 -10.19
CA GLU A 64 8.51 -5.45 -9.64
C GLU A 64 7.82 -5.49 -8.27
N THR A 65 6.78 -6.29 -8.15
CA THR A 65 6.05 -6.49 -6.88
C THR A 65 6.96 -7.12 -5.82
N GLU A 66 7.79 -8.08 -6.22
CA GLU A 66 8.78 -8.72 -5.33
C GLU A 66 9.78 -7.69 -4.76
N ARG A 67 10.24 -6.75 -5.60
CA ARG A 67 11.20 -5.71 -5.16
C ARG A 67 10.57 -4.65 -4.27
N ARG A 68 9.32 -4.27 -4.51
CA ARG A 68 8.65 -3.15 -3.82
C ARG A 68 7.94 -3.55 -2.54
N THR A 69 7.68 -4.83 -2.34
CA THR A 69 6.84 -5.31 -1.24
C THR A 69 7.57 -6.28 -0.33
N GLY A 70 6.99 -6.54 0.84
CA GLY A 70 7.48 -7.56 1.77
C GLY A 70 7.09 -9.00 1.40
N LEU A 71 6.48 -9.25 0.23
CA LEU A 71 6.05 -10.60 -0.15
C LEU A 71 7.21 -11.57 -0.33
N ALA A 72 8.35 -11.08 -0.80
CA ALA A 72 9.55 -11.89 -0.96
C ALA A 72 10.15 -12.40 0.35
N ASP A 73 9.93 -11.68 1.45
CA ASP A 73 10.47 -12.02 2.77
C ASP A 73 9.54 -12.95 3.57
N LEU A 74 8.35 -13.23 3.04
CA LEU A 74 7.40 -14.11 3.71
C LEU A 74 7.96 -15.54 3.82
N LEU A 75 7.79 -16.12 5.00
CA LEU A 75 8.14 -17.50 5.29
C LEU A 75 6.87 -18.34 5.50
N PRO A 76 6.92 -19.67 5.29
CA PRO A 76 5.83 -20.54 5.66
C PRO A 76 5.40 -20.34 7.12
N GLY A 77 4.09 -20.23 7.35
CA GLY A 77 3.49 -19.92 8.66
C GLY A 77 3.23 -18.44 8.91
N ALA A 78 3.85 -17.51 8.16
CA ALA A 78 3.63 -16.08 8.32
C ALA A 78 2.15 -15.71 8.14
N ARG A 79 1.62 -14.86 9.02
CA ARG A 79 0.25 -14.34 8.94
C ARG A 79 0.17 -13.24 7.89
N VAL A 80 -0.87 -13.27 7.07
CA VAL A 80 -1.13 -12.27 6.02
C VAL A 80 -2.58 -11.79 6.08
N ASN A 81 -2.78 -10.51 5.91
CA ASN A 81 -4.10 -9.91 5.75
C ASN A 81 -4.63 -10.21 4.35
N LEU A 82 -5.89 -10.62 4.26
CA LEU A 82 -6.55 -10.97 3.00
C LEU A 82 -7.83 -10.17 2.82
N GLU A 83 -7.99 -9.57 1.64
CA GLU A 83 -9.20 -8.90 1.21
C GLU A 83 -9.49 -9.26 -0.24
N ARG A 84 -10.74 -9.66 -0.57
CA ARG A 84 -11.19 -9.87 -1.95
C ARG A 84 -11.48 -8.55 -2.63
N ALA A 85 -11.34 -8.50 -3.94
CA ALA A 85 -11.70 -7.32 -4.70
C ALA A 85 -13.16 -6.93 -4.47
N LEU A 86 -13.39 -5.61 -4.32
CA LEU A 86 -14.71 -5.00 -4.13
C LEU A 86 -15.61 -5.31 -5.34
N ARG A 87 -16.82 -5.76 -5.10
CA ARG A 87 -17.85 -5.96 -6.13
C ARG A 87 -18.71 -4.70 -6.30
N ALA A 88 -19.30 -4.53 -7.46
CA ALA A 88 -20.29 -3.48 -7.64
C ALA A 88 -21.46 -3.66 -6.68
N GLY A 89 -21.79 -2.62 -5.92
CA GLY A 89 -22.85 -2.63 -4.90
C GLY A 89 -22.38 -2.95 -3.48
N ASP A 90 -21.12 -3.36 -3.28
CA ASP A 90 -20.58 -3.56 -1.93
C ASP A 90 -20.42 -2.21 -1.19
N ARG A 91 -20.42 -2.26 0.16
CA ARG A 91 -20.17 -1.07 0.97
C ARG A 91 -18.71 -0.66 0.90
N PHE A 92 -18.49 0.64 0.73
CA PHE A 92 -17.16 1.25 0.73
C PHE A 92 -16.88 1.85 2.12
N GLY A 93 -16.32 1.04 3.03
CA GLY A 93 -16.15 1.42 4.44
C GLY A 93 -14.78 1.99 4.83
N GLY A 94 -13.77 1.85 3.95
CA GLY A 94 -12.41 2.38 4.15
C GLY A 94 -12.08 3.52 3.19
N HIS A 95 -10.97 3.38 2.41
CA HIS A 95 -10.61 4.30 1.33
C HIS A 95 -10.27 3.52 0.06
N VAL A 96 -9.99 4.21 -1.05
CA VAL A 96 -9.61 3.57 -2.33
C VAL A 96 -8.24 2.94 -2.19
N VAL A 97 -8.19 1.62 -1.96
CA VAL A 97 -6.96 0.82 -1.96
C VAL A 97 -6.89 0.07 -3.29
N GLN A 98 -5.83 0.33 -4.05
CA GLN A 98 -5.65 -0.29 -5.35
C GLN A 98 -4.99 -1.67 -5.25
N GLY A 99 -4.25 -1.89 -4.16
CA GLY A 99 -3.35 -3.02 -3.99
C GLY A 99 -2.00 -2.79 -4.68
N HIS A 100 -1.69 -1.53 -4.98
CA HIS A 100 -0.46 -1.11 -5.65
C HIS A 100 0.45 -0.43 -4.63
N VAL A 101 1.13 -1.25 -3.85
CA VAL A 101 2.03 -0.84 -2.78
C VAL A 101 3.10 0.10 -3.31
N ASP A 102 3.23 1.28 -2.69
CA ASP A 102 4.21 2.29 -3.06
C ASP A 102 5.61 1.93 -2.60
N GLY A 103 5.70 1.24 -1.46
CA GLY A 103 6.95 0.81 -0.87
C GLY A 103 6.77 0.17 0.50
N ARG A 104 7.90 -0.07 1.14
CA ARG A 104 7.97 -0.68 2.47
C ARG A 104 8.28 0.38 3.51
N GLY A 105 7.65 0.25 4.67
CA GLY A 105 8.03 0.95 5.89
C GLY A 105 8.55 -0.01 6.94
N THR A 106 9.15 0.54 8.00
CA THR A 106 9.58 -0.21 9.18
C THR A 106 8.92 0.39 10.42
N ILE A 107 8.31 -0.43 11.24
CA ILE A 107 7.74 0.01 12.52
C ILE A 107 8.90 0.43 13.43
N ASP A 108 9.00 1.70 13.77
CA ASP A 108 10.06 2.22 14.65
C ASP A 108 9.57 2.48 16.09
N ALA A 109 8.24 2.56 16.29
CA ALA A 109 7.67 2.60 17.63
C ALA A 109 6.27 1.95 17.67
N ARG A 110 5.98 1.29 18.79
CA ARG A 110 4.64 0.84 19.18
C ARG A 110 4.30 1.47 20.53
N ILE A 111 3.36 2.39 20.53
CA ILE A 111 3.05 3.26 21.67
C ILE A 111 1.68 2.88 22.23
N ALA A 112 1.63 2.41 23.47
CA ALA A 112 0.37 2.07 24.14
C ALA A 112 -0.49 3.33 24.38
N LYS A 113 -1.79 3.25 24.08
CA LYS A 113 -2.80 4.29 24.28
C LYS A 113 -4.05 3.71 24.96
N GLY A 114 -3.89 3.29 26.20
CA GLY A 114 -4.97 2.61 26.93
C GLY A 114 -5.29 1.24 26.32
N ARG A 115 -6.48 1.09 25.71
CA ARG A 115 -6.89 -0.14 25.02
C ARG A 115 -6.34 -0.24 23.61
N ASP A 116 -5.96 0.90 23.03
CA ASP A 116 -5.46 1.05 21.67
C ASP A 116 -3.94 1.13 21.68
N PHE A 117 -3.32 1.16 20.53
CA PHE A 117 -1.91 1.51 20.39
C PHE A 117 -1.66 2.28 19.09
N ALA A 118 -0.61 3.09 19.09
CA ALA A 118 -0.14 3.72 17.87
C ALA A 118 1.06 2.94 17.32
N LEU A 119 1.14 2.85 16.00
CA LEU A 119 2.32 2.41 15.26
C LEU A 119 2.92 3.63 14.57
N ARG A 120 4.16 3.97 14.90
CA ARG A 120 4.97 4.89 14.10
C ARG A 120 5.80 4.08 13.14
N ILE A 121 5.73 4.43 11.87
CA ILE A 121 6.31 3.67 10.77
C ILE A 121 7.23 4.60 10.00
N ARG A 122 8.52 4.33 9.99
CA ARG A 122 9.48 4.99 9.12
C ARG A 122 9.24 4.56 7.68
N CYS A 123 9.21 5.51 6.76
CA CYS A 123 8.89 5.26 5.36
C CYS A 123 9.69 6.16 4.42
N PRO A 124 9.77 5.84 3.13
CA PRO A 124 10.31 6.75 2.12
C PRO A 124 9.61 8.10 2.13
N ARG A 125 10.37 9.20 1.95
CA ARG A 125 9.82 10.57 1.92
C ARG A 125 8.69 10.75 0.91
N ALA A 126 8.74 10.06 -0.23
CA ALA A 126 7.69 10.12 -1.23
C ALA A 126 6.33 9.61 -0.70
N ILE A 127 6.33 8.61 0.19
CA ILE A 127 5.10 8.11 0.84
C ILE A 127 4.60 9.13 1.86
N ALA A 128 5.48 9.66 2.69
CA ALA A 128 5.12 10.69 3.67
C ALA A 128 4.55 11.95 2.98
N ALA A 129 5.17 12.40 1.89
CA ALA A 129 4.72 13.56 1.11
C ALA A 129 3.34 13.35 0.46
N ALA A 130 3.00 12.12 0.06
CA ALA A 130 1.69 11.78 -0.50
C ALA A 130 0.61 11.54 0.57
N THR A 131 0.97 11.66 1.84
CA THR A 131 0.09 11.38 2.98
C THR A 131 -0.27 12.70 3.68
N VAL A 132 -1.51 12.82 4.17
CA VAL A 132 -1.95 14.00 4.91
C VAL A 132 -2.41 13.62 6.32
N LEU A 133 -2.18 14.50 7.30
CA LEU A 133 -2.67 14.32 8.66
C LEU A 133 -4.19 14.21 8.65
N LYS A 134 -4.76 13.22 9.36
CA LYS A 134 -6.18 12.85 9.34
C LYS A 134 -6.70 12.28 8.01
N GLY A 135 -5.83 12.12 7.02
CA GLY A 135 -6.13 11.34 5.82
C GLY A 135 -6.00 9.83 6.07
N SER A 136 -6.04 9.06 5.00
CA SER A 136 -5.94 7.60 5.01
C SER A 136 -4.63 7.10 4.45
N ILE A 137 -4.16 5.97 4.96
CA ILE A 137 -3.04 5.19 4.43
C ILE A 137 -3.35 3.70 4.62
N ALA A 138 -2.97 2.87 3.66
CA ALA A 138 -3.05 1.42 3.84
C ALA A 138 -1.71 0.87 4.38
N VAL A 139 -1.77 0.19 5.53
CA VAL A 139 -0.64 -0.49 6.17
C VAL A 139 -0.89 -2.00 6.15
N ASN A 140 -0.08 -2.77 5.44
CA ASN A 140 -0.36 -4.18 5.14
C ASN A 140 -1.81 -4.39 4.64
N GLY A 141 -2.30 -3.46 3.82
CA GLY A 141 -3.66 -3.47 3.28
C GLY A 141 -4.75 -2.98 4.24
N VAL A 142 -4.44 -2.65 5.48
CA VAL A 142 -5.40 -2.12 6.45
C VAL A 142 -5.56 -0.62 6.25
N SER A 143 -6.79 -0.15 5.97
CA SER A 143 -7.13 1.27 5.90
C SER A 143 -7.09 1.89 7.28
N LEU A 144 -6.21 2.85 7.49
CA LEU A 144 -5.99 3.50 8.79
C LEU A 144 -5.95 5.02 8.65
N THR A 145 -6.45 5.71 9.66
CA THR A 145 -6.35 7.17 9.76
C THR A 145 -4.96 7.57 10.25
N VAL A 146 -4.35 8.53 9.57
CA VAL A 146 -3.06 9.10 9.94
C VAL A 146 -3.22 9.99 11.16
N SER A 147 -2.60 9.60 12.28
CA SER A 147 -2.63 10.34 13.55
C SER A 147 -1.36 11.16 13.82
N GLY A 148 -0.31 10.96 13.04
CA GLY A 148 0.94 11.72 13.08
C GLY A 148 1.70 11.61 11.76
N LEU A 149 2.47 12.62 11.42
CA LEU A 149 3.18 12.70 10.15
C LEU A 149 4.47 13.49 10.31
N GLY A 150 5.54 13.05 9.67
CA GLY A 150 6.80 13.75 9.52
C GLY A 150 7.38 13.55 8.12
N ASP A 151 8.61 13.99 7.90
CA ASP A 151 9.24 13.95 6.57
C ASP A 151 9.52 12.52 6.07
N ASP A 152 9.76 11.58 6.98
CA ASP A 152 10.15 10.19 6.68
C ASP A 152 9.43 9.16 7.56
N TRP A 153 8.31 9.55 8.18
CA TRP A 153 7.50 8.66 8.99
C TRP A 153 6.02 9.04 8.98
N VAL A 154 5.18 8.03 9.20
CA VAL A 154 3.74 8.18 9.44
C VAL A 154 3.37 7.48 10.74
N GLN A 155 2.33 7.95 11.42
CA GLN A 155 1.77 7.30 12.59
C GLN A 155 0.30 7.01 12.36
N VAL A 156 -0.13 5.80 12.76
CA VAL A 156 -1.52 5.36 12.71
C VAL A 156 -1.92 4.79 14.06
N ASP A 157 -3.19 4.96 14.42
CA ASP A 157 -3.73 4.39 15.65
C ASP A 157 -4.50 3.11 15.32
N VAL A 158 -4.25 2.05 16.08
CA VAL A 158 -4.84 0.72 15.88
C VAL A 158 -5.76 0.43 17.07
N ILE A 159 -7.06 0.32 16.78
CA ILE A 159 -8.10 -0.03 17.76
C ILE A 159 -8.12 -1.54 18.03
N PRO A 160 -8.69 -2.01 19.17
CA PRO A 160 -8.65 -3.42 19.55
C PRO A 160 -9.21 -4.38 18.49
N THR A 161 -10.30 -3.98 17.83
CA THR A 161 -10.91 -4.80 16.75
C THR A 161 -9.93 -4.98 15.59
N THR A 162 -9.31 -3.89 15.11
CA THR A 162 -8.30 -3.96 14.04
C THR A 162 -7.11 -4.82 14.46
N ALA A 163 -6.66 -4.71 15.70
CA ALA A 163 -5.58 -5.54 16.23
C ALA A 163 -5.95 -7.03 16.25
N ALA A 164 -7.17 -7.38 16.62
CA ALA A 164 -7.64 -8.75 16.69
C ALA A 164 -7.84 -9.38 15.30
N GLU A 165 -8.33 -8.60 14.35
CA GLU A 165 -8.78 -9.07 13.03
C GLU A 165 -7.71 -8.92 11.92
N THR A 166 -6.51 -8.40 12.25
CA THR A 166 -5.43 -8.22 11.27
C THR A 166 -4.08 -8.70 11.82
N ASN A 167 -3.07 -8.77 10.97
CA ASN A 167 -1.71 -9.08 11.42
C ASN A 167 -1.03 -7.91 12.14
N LEU A 168 -1.64 -6.71 12.17
CA LEU A 168 -1.08 -5.56 12.88
C LEU A 168 -1.12 -5.73 14.40
N GLY A 169 -1.99 -6.60 14.91
CA GLY A 169 -2.01 -6.93 16.36
C GLY A 169 -0.71 -7.53 16.85
N ASP A 170 -0.04 -8.34 16.03
CA ASP A 170 1.23 -8.99 16.33
C ASP A 170 2.46 -8.14 15.97
N ALA A 171 2.25 -6.98 15.33
CA ALA A 171 3.31 -6.14 14.81
C ALA A 171 4.25 -5.63 15.91
N ARG A 172 5.55 -5.67 15.66
CA ARG A 172 6.63 -5.32 16.61
C ARG A 172 7.53 -4.25 16.00
N VAL A 173 8.23 -3.54 16.85
CA VAL A 173 9.30 -2.64 16.42
C VAL A 173 10.36 -3.44 15.66
N GLY A 174 10.73 -2.95 14.48
CA GLY A 174 11.63 -3.61 13.53
C GLY A 174 10.92 -4.36 12.42
N ASP A 175 9.62 -4.64 12.54
CA ASP A 175 8.87 -5.33 11.50
C ASP A 175 8.68 -4.43 10.27
N ALA A 176 8.83 -5.04 9.09
CA ALA A 176 8.54 -4.39 7.82
C ALA A 176 7.04 -4.49 7.51
N VAL A 177 6.48 -3.42 6.94
CA VAL A 177 5.09 -3.36 6.48
C VAL A 177 5.01 -2.79 5.06
N ASN A 178 4.03 -3.23 4.29
CA ASN A 178 3.69 -2.64 3.01
C ASN A 178 2.89 -1.35 3.23
N LEU A 179 3.20 -0.32 2.48
CA LEU A 179 2.52 0.97 2.54
C LEU A 179 1.96 1.35 1.16
N GLU A 180 0.71 1.77 1.15
CA GLU A 180 0.06 2.38 -0.01
C GLU A 180 -0.59 3.67 0.44
N SER A 181 -0.14 4.81 -0.13
CA SER A 181 -0.73 6.13 0.09
C SER A 181 -2.09 6.20 -0.60
N ASP A 182 -3.00 7.02 -0.08
CA ASP A 182 -4.26 7.29 -0.77
C ASP A 182 -3.99 7.82 -2.18
N VAL A 183 -4.65 7.22 -3.16
CA VAL A 183 -4.49 7.57 -4.57
C VAL A 183 -4.80 9.05 -4.86
N LEU A 184 -5.68 9.68 -4.07
CA LEU A 184 -5.98 11.10 -4.18
C LEU A 184 -4.76 11.97 -3.89
N GLY A 185 -3.95 11.62 -2.90
CA GLY A 185 -2.67 12.30 -2.62
C GLY A 185 -1.69 12.21 -3.78
N LYS A 186 -1.59 11.05 -4.41
CA LYS A 186 -0.74 10.84 -5.61
C LYS A 186 -1.16 11.71 -6.78
N TYR A 187 -2.47 11.82 -7.04
CA TYR A 187 -3.00 12.69 -8.09
C TYR A 187 -2.76 14.18 -7.80
N ALA A 188 -2.92 14.60 -6.54
CA ALA A 188 -2.64 15.99 -6.13
C ALA A 188 -1.18 16.37 -6.41
N ILE A 189 -0.21 15.56 -5.96
CA ILE A 189 1.22 15.77 -6.22
C ILE A 189 1.54 15.79 -7.72
N ARG A 190 0.97 14.84 -8.49
CA ARG A 190 1.21 14.80 -9.95
C ARG A 190 0.70 16.05 -10.63
N ARG A 191 -0.47 16.56 -10.22
CA ARG A 191 -1.05 17.79 -10.76
C ARG A 191 -0.18 19.02 -10.48
N GLU A 192 0.33 19.14 -9.23
CA GLU A 192 1.24 20.22 -8.85
C GLU A 192 2.53 20.17 -9.67
N ALA A 193 3.12 18.99 -9.85
CA ALA A 193 4.33 18.83 -10.66
C ALA A 193 4.11 19.24 -12.11
N VAL A 194 2.99 18.83 -12.73
CA VAL A 194 2.65 19.24 -14.11
C VAL A 194 2.46 20.76 -14.19
N ALA A 195 1.73 21.37 -13.26
CA ALA A 195 1.54 22.82 -13.25
C ALA A 195 2.85 23.59 -13.09
N ALA A 196 3.79 23.08 -12.29
CA ALA A 196 5.12 23.68 -12.14
C ALA A 196 5.95 23.59 -13.44
N ASP A 197 5.91 22.44 -14.11
CA ASP A 197 6.59 22.24 -15.42
C ASP A 197 6.01 23.18 -16.49
N GLU A 198 4.67 23.34 -16.55
CA GLU A 198 4.00 24.25 -17.48
C GLU A 198 4.37 25.72 -17.19
N ALA A 199 4.42 26.13 -15.92
CA ALA A 199 4.82 27.47 -15.53
C ALA A 199 6.30 27.75 -15.87
N ALA A 200 7.18 26.76 -15.66
CA ALA A 200 8.59 26.86 -16.05
C ALA A 200 8.76 26.97 -17.58
N ALA A 201 8.00 26.20 -18.35
CA ALA A 201 8.00 26.27 -19.82
C ALA A 201 7.50 27.64 -20.32
N ALA A 202 6.45 28.18 -19.68
CA ALA A 202 5.91 29.50 -20.03
C ALA A 202 6.88 30.65 -19.70
N SER A 203 7.69 30.50 -18.64
CA SER A 203 8.67 31.51 -18.23
C SER A 203 10.01 31.42 -18.99
N GLY A 204 10.35 30.25 -19.55
CA GLY A 204 11.63 30.00 -20.24
C GLY A 204 11.64 30.23 -21.75
N GLY A 205 10.48 30.56 -22.38
CA GLY A 205 10.32 30.61 -23.83
C GLY A 205 10.14 32.03 -24.43
N GLY A 206 10.21 33.07 -23.66
CA GLY A 206 10.10 34.45 -24.16
C GLY A 206 11.42 34.94 -24.79
N LEU A 207 11.42 35.32 -26.08
CA LEU A 207 12.49 36.12 -26.67
C LEU A 207 12.62 37.40 -25.83
N THR A 208 13.76 37.53 -25.14
CA THR A 208 14.06 38.80 -24.41
C THR A 208 14.66 39.81 -25.37
N LEU A 209 14.47 41.10 -25.07
CA LEU A 209 15.13 42.19 -25.82
C LEU A 209 16.66 42.04 -25.84
N GLU A 210 17.23 41.50 -24.76
CA GLU A 210 18.65 41.15 -24.64
C GLU A 210 19.06 40.08 -25.68
N MET A 211 18.31 38.99 -25.80
CA MET A 211 18.57 37.94 -26.80
C MET A 211 18.42 38.49 -28.23
N LEU A 212 17.48 39.39 -28.48
CA LEU A 212 17.31 40.01 -29.79
C LEU A 212 18.51 40.95 -30.09
N ALA A 213 18.97 41.71 -29.12
CA ALA A 213 20.15 42.59 -29.26
C ALA A 213 21.46 41.80 -29.51
N GLU A 214 21.69 40.73 -28.71
CA GLU A 214 22.87 39.88 -28.87
C GLU A 214 22.91 39.12 -30.20
N ASN A 215 21.77 38.85 -30.82
CA ASN A 215 21.66 38.17 -32.11
C ASN A 215 21.46 39.16 -33.28
N GLY A 216 21.60 40.46 -33.08
CA GLY A 216 21.61 41.46 -34.15
C GLY A 216 20.25 41.84 -34.73
N PHE A 217 19.19 41.65 -33.97
CA PHE A 217 17.82 41.99 -34.36
C PHE A 217 17.37 43.39 -33.79
N LEU A 218 18.20 44.03 -33.00
CA LEU A 218 18.03 45.40 -32.48
C LEU A 218 19.29 46.22 -32.67
#